data_4e1bf4b17f014678dedb18d4d539c11c
#
_entry.id   4e1bf4b17f014678dedb18d4d539c11c
#
_cell.length_a   1.000
_cell.length_b   1.000
_cell.length_c   1.000
_cell.angle_alpha   90.00
_cell.angle_beta   90.00
_cell.angle_gamma   90.00
#
_symmetry.space_group_name_H-M   'P 1'
#
loop_
_entity.id
_entity.type
_entity.pdbx_description
1 polymer ?
#
loop_
_entity_poly.entity_id
_entity_poly.type
_entity_poly.pdbx_seq_one_letter_code
_entity_poly.pdbx_strand_id
1 'polypeptide(L)'
;ITDSLVGSEMCIRDRILMTAGMSTVAGSIMVALVSMLQIQFNDLNLIQHFLTASILSVPAAILFANVLMPSNEVTDFEGDETPKIYENTMDAITKGTRDGTDIAIGVGSILIVFIALVYLVDSLLGIFSFGSQSLSLQMILGYLFAPIAWLMGVPWDEAIVSGKLLGIKTALNEFVAYAELANLQDGILSDRSKLITLYGLCGFANFSSVGILVSGIGAMSPERKPDLIKVSLRALIGATLA
;
A
#
# COMPACT_ATOMS: atom_id res chain seq x y z
N ILE A 1 -16.51 19.98 25.14
CA ILE A 1 -15.66 20.78 24.22
C ILE A 1 -14.26 20.16 24.12
N THR A 2 -13.67 19.67 25.22
CA THR A 2 -12.35 19.01 25.23
C THR A 2 -12.33 17.67 24.47
N ASP A 3 -13.38 16.86 24.54
CA ASP A 3 -13.46 15.56 23.85
C ASP A 3 -13.51 15.69 22.31
N SER A 4 -14.04 16.78 21.79
CA SER A 4 -14.08 17.01 20.33
C SER A 4 -12.71 17.44 19.78
N LEU A 5 -11.91 18.17 20.54
CA LEU A 5 -10.56 18.63 20.16
C LEU A 5 -9.57 17.47 20.15
N VAL A 6 -9.59 16.62 21.20
CA VAL A 6 -8.73 15.43 21.27
C VAL A 6 -9.05 14.43 20.14
N GLY A 7 -10.34 14.30 19.77
CA GLY A 7 -10.73 13.45 18.63
C GLY A 7 -10.23 13.95 17.28
N SER A 8 -10.15 15.27 17.08
CA SER A 8 -9.68 15.86 15.82
C SER A 8 -8.16 15.75 15.64
N GLU A 9 -7.38 16.01 16.68
CA GLU A 9 -5.90 15.86 16.64
C GLU A 9 -5.48 14.42 16.37
N MET A 10 -6.14 13.44 17.00
CA MET A 10 -5.88 12.03 16.75
C MET A 10 -6.20 11.65 15.30
N CYS A 11 -7.26 12.18 14.73
CA CYS A 11 -7.63 11.94 13.33
C CYS A 11 -6.58 12.46 12.33
N ILE A 12 -5.88 13.57 12.63
CA ILE A 12 -4.79 14.09 11.79
C ILE A 12 -3.61 13.14 11.76
N ARG A 13 -3.15 12.67 12.93
CA ARG A 13 -2.06 11.71 13.04
C ARG A 13 -2.40 10.40 12.34
N ASP A 14 -3.62 9.89 12.53
CA ASP A 14 -4.07 8.62 11.97
C ASP A 14 -4.08 8.63 10.44
N ARG A 15 -4.54 9.71 9.81
CA ARG A 15 -4.54 9.82 8.34
C ARG A 15 -3.14 9.86 7.75
N ILE A 16 -2.20 10.61 8.39
CA ILE A 16 -0.80 10.64 7.95
C ILE A 16 -0.15 9.28 8.17
N LEU A 17 -0.35 8.67 9.34
CA LEU A 17 0.18 7.36 9.68
C LEU A 17 -0.30 6.27 8.72
N MET A 18 -1.60 6.24 8.43
CA MET A 18 -2.19 5.29 7.49
C MET A 18 -1.69 5.53 6.07
N THR A 19 -1.65 6.78 5.61
CA THR A 19 -1.20 7.11 4.25
C THR A 19 0.29 6.80 4.07
N ALA A 20 1.14 7.23 4.99
CA ALA A 20 2.58 6.98 4.93
C ALA A 20 2.91 5.48 5.09
N GLY A 21 2.21 4.78 5.98
CA GLY A 21 2.39 3.33 6.17
C GLY A 21 2.03 2.50 4.93
N MET A 22 1.07 2.97 4.11
CA MET A 22 0.72 2.32 2.84
C MET A 22 1.55 2.79 1.64
N SER A 23 2.23 3.93 1.71
CA SER A 23 3.02 4.44 0.58
C SER A 23 4.44 3.89 0.51
N THR A 24 4.94 3.26 1.57
CA THR A 24 6.31 2.76 1.68
C THR A 24 6.37 1.23 1.65
N VAL A 25 7.56 0.69 1.37
CA VAL A 25 7.84 -0.76 1.39
C VAL A 25 8.63 -1.13 2.65
N ALA A 26 8.20 -2.20 3.32
CA ALA A 26 8.95 -2.76 4.44
C ALA A 26 10.28 -3.34 3.99
N GLY A 27 11.36 -3.13 4.77
CA GLY A 27 12.70 -3.57 4.39
C GLY A 27 12.83 -5.08 4.11
N SER A 28 12.12 -5.92 4.84
CA SER A 28 12.10 -7.38 4.60
C SER A 28 11.44 -7.73 3.26
N ILE A 29 10.36 -7.07 2.90
CA ILE A 29 9.67 -7.23 1.61
C ILE A 29 10.55 -6.72 0.47
N MET A 30 11.24 -5.59 0.66
CA MET A 30 12.19 -5.04 -0.31
C MET A 30 13.25 -6.07 -0.72
N VAL A 31 13.85 -6.79 0.24
CA VAL A 31 14.85 -7.82 -0.05
C VAL A 31 14.25 -8.95 -0.90
N ALA A 32 13.03 -9.39 -0.59
CA ALA A 32 12.35 -10.41 -1.37
C ALA A 32 12.04 -9.94 -2.80
N LEU A 33 11.56 -8.70 -2.96
CA LEU A 33 11.28 -8.10 -4.28
C LEU A 33 12.54 -7.94 -5.12
N VAL A 34 13.65 -7.48 -4.52
CA VAL A 34 14.94 -7.37 -5.21
C VAL A 34 15.39 -8.74 -5.71
N SER A 35 15.32 -9.77 -4.86
CA SER A 35 15.71 -11.14 -5.25
C SER A 35 14.88 -11.68 -6.41
N MET A 36 13.58 -11.33 -6.47
CA MET A 36 12.67 -11.76 -7.52
C MET A 36 12.93 -11.04 -8.85
N LEU A 37 13.20 -9.74 -8.80
CA LEU A 37 13.35 -8.88 -9.98
C LEU A 37 14.77 -8.88 -10.57
N GLN A 38 15.76 -9.33 -9.81
CA GLN A 38 17.18 -9.23 -10.21
C GLN A 38 17.51 -9.97 -11.51
N ILE A 39 16.73 -11.00 -11.86
CA ILE A 39 16.92 -11.76 -13.11
C ILE A 39 16.56 -10.91 -14.32
N GLN A 40 15.50 -10.11 -14.24
CA GLN A 40 15.00 -9.29 -15.36
C GLN A 40 15.63 -7.89 -15.42
N PHE A 41 16.10 -7.38 -14.28
CA PHE A 41 16.67 -6.04 -14.14
C PHE A 41 18.16 -6.10 -13.72
N ASN A 42 18.95 -6.97 -14.40
CA ASN A 42 20.37 -7.23 -14.04
C ASN A 42 21.25 -5.98 -14.05
N ASP A 43 20.93 -4.98 -14.88
CA ASP A 43 21.73 -3.76 -15.02
C ASP A 43 21.31 -2.65 -14.05
N LEU A 44 20.25 -2.85 -13.26
CA LEU A 44 19.73 -1.85 -12.33
C LEU A 44 20.09 -2.18 -10.89
N ASN A 45 20.53 -1.16 -10.15
CA ASN A 45 20.66 -1.28 -8.70
C ASN A 45 19.26 -1.15 -8.04
N LEU A 46 18.51 -2.25 -8.04
CA LEU A 46 17.12 -2.30 -7.54
C LEU A 46 16.99 -1.81 -6.11
N ILE A 47 17.97 -2.13 -5.23
CA ILE A 47 17.96 -1.67 -3.83
C ILE A 47 17.93 -0.14 -3.78
N GLN A 48 18.77 0.51 -4.59
CA GLN A 48 18.83 1.97 -4.65
C GLN A 48 17.48 2.56 -5.12
N HIS A 49 16.86 1.96 -6.14
CA HIS A 49 15.57 2.42 -6.64
C HIS A 49 14.46 2.27 -5.59
N PHE A 50 14.38 1.12 -4.91
CA PHE A 50 13.38 0.90 -3.86
C PHE A 50 13.58 1.83 -2.66
N LEU A 51 14.84 2.06 -2.23
CA LEU A 51 15.13 3.02 -1.17
C LEU A 51 14.75 4.45 -1.57
N THR A 52 15.10 4.84 -2.81
CA THR A 52 14.74 6.16 -3.34
C THR A 52 13.23 6.34 -3.38
N ALA A 53 12.49 5.36 -3.91
CA ALA A 53 11.03 5.39 -3.94
C ALA A 53 10.44 5.53 -2.53
N SER A 54 10.90 4.72 -1.56
CA SER A 54 10.42 4.77 -0.18
C SER A 54 10.72 6.10 0.51
N ILE A 55 11.88 6.71 0.24
CA ILE A 55 12.21 8.04 0.81
C ILE A 55 11.33 9.13 0.20
N LEU A 56 11.11 9.10 -1.11
CA LEU A 56 10.31 10.10 -1.81
C LEU A 56 8.81 9.99 -1.50
N SER A 57 8.31 8.78 -1.25
CA SER A 57 6.89 8.56 -0.96
C SER A 57 6.47 9.10 0.41
N VAL A 58 7.38 9.24 1.39
CA VAL A 58 7.03 9.79 2.71
C VAL A 58 6.52 11.24 2.62
N PRO A 59 7.26 12.22 2.07
CA PRO A 59 6.76 13.59 1.91
C PRO A 59 5.54 13.66 0.98
N ALA A 60 5.48 12.83 -0.06
CA ALA A 60 4.32 12.73 -0.94
C ALA A 60 3.08 12.25 -0.18
N ALA A 61 3.20 11.23 0.68
CA ALA A 61 2.11 10.74 1.51
C ALA A 61 1.58 11.81 2.47
N ILE A 62 2.46 12.60 3.09
CA ILE A 62 2.06 13.72 3.96
C ILE A 62 1.29 14.76 3.15
N LEU A 63 1.78 15.10 1.94
CA LEU A 63 1.10 16.03 1.04
C LEU A 63 -0.31 15.54 0.70
N PHE A 64 -0.44 14.32 0.17
CA PHE A 64 -1.73 13.75 -0.23
C PHE A 64 -2.67 13.51 0.96
N ALA A 65 -2.15 13.13 2.13
CA ALA A 65 -2.96 13.04 3.34
C ALA A 65 -3.59 14.39 3.70
N ASN A 66 -2.84 15.49 3.59
CA ASN A 66 -3.35 16.83 3.86
C ASN A 66 -4.29 17.36 2.76
N VAL A 67 -4.05 17.02 1.49
CA VAL A 67 -4.93 17.42 0.38
C VAL A 67 -6.27 16.70 0.43
N LEU A 68 -6.27 15.38 0.70
CA LEU A 68 -7.49 14.57 0.71
C LEU A 68 -8.29 14.68 2.01
N MET A 69 -7.62 15.04 3.08
CA MET A 69 -8.20 15.16 4.42
C MET A 69 -7.69 16.46 5.08
N PRO A 70 -8.06 17.63 4.56
CA PRO A 70 -7.58 18.90 5.11
C PRO A 70 -8.03 19.07 6.57
N SER A 71 -7.17 19.65 7.40
CA SER A 71 -7.47 20.08 8.76
C SER A 71 -6.94 21.50 8.96
N ASN A 72 -7.71 22.32 9.62
CA ASN A 72 -7.35 23.68 9.97
C ASN A 72 -6.71 23.76 11.36
N GLU A 73 -6.46 22.62 12.02
CA GLU A 73 -5.93 22.60 13.36
C GLU A 73 -4.40 22.56 13.33
N VAL A 74 -3.79 23.42 14.12
CA VAL A 74 -2.35 23.41 14.38
C VAL A 74 -2.12 22.39 15.48
N THR A 75 -1.36 21.35 15.21
CA THR A 75 -0.95 20.37 16.22
C THR A 75 0.15 20.99 17.07
N ASP A 76 -0.19 21.49 18.26
CA ASP A 76 0.82 21.81 19.25
C ASP A 76 1.44 20.51 19.76
N PHE A 77 2.74 20.39 19.56
CA PHE A 77 3.53 19.29 20.09
C PHE A 77 3.84 19.58 21.56
N GLU A 78 2.84 19.51 22.42
CA GLU A 78 3.11 19.33 23.84
C GLU A 78 3.62 17.90 23.99
N GLY A 79 4.89 17.80 24.33
CA GLY A 79 5.55 16.52 24.56
C GLY A 79 4.95 15.83 25.78
N ASP A 80 3.84 15.16 25.58
CA ASP A 80 3.33 14.24 26.57
C ASP A 80 4.38 13.16 26.82
N GLU A 81 4.74 13.01 28.11
CA GLU A 81 5.58 11.91 28.53
C GLU A 81 4.97 10.62 27.97
N THR A 82 5.68 9.99 27.04
CA THR A 82 5.22 8.71 26.48
C THR A 82 4.99 7.75 27.64
N PRO A 83 3.76 7.26 27.86
CA PRO A 83 3.47 6.37 28.97
C PRO A 83 4.40 5.15 28.84
N LYS A 84 5.00 4.74 29.96
CA LYS A 84 5.81 3.51 29.99
C LYS A 84 4.92 2.33 29.65
N ILE A 85 5.00 1.86 28.42
CA ILE A 85 4.22 0.72 27.91
C ILE A 85 4.72 -0.59 28.52
N TYR A 86 6.01 -0.65 28.88
CA TYR A 86 6.69 -1.85 29.40
C TYR A 86 7.35 -1.56 30.74
N GLU A 87 7.20 -2.48 31.69
CA GLU A 87 7.81 -2.35 33.02
C GLU A 87 9.31 -2.66 33.01
N ASN A 88 9.73 -3.64 32.20
CA ASN A 88 11.11 -4.07 32.08
C ASN A 88 11.36 -4.77 30.71
N THR A 89 12.61 -5.11 30.42
CA THR A 89 13.02 -5.75 29.16
C THR A 89 12.30 -7.08 28.90
N MET A 90 12.08 -7.91 29.94
CA MET A 90 11.39 -9.19 29.77
C MET A 90 9.90 -8.99 29.47
N ASP A 91 9.26 -8.00 30.09
CA ASP A 91 7.88 -7.61 29.80
C ASP A 91 7.76 -7.11 28.35
N ALA A 92 8.71 -6.28 27.88
CA ALA A 92 8.76 -5.82 26.49
C ALA A 92 8.90 -6.99 25.49
N ILE A 93 9.80 -7.95 25.77
CA ILE A 93 9.99 -9.13 24.93
C ILE A 93 8.71 -9.98 24.90
N THR A 94 8.10 -10.23 26.07
CA THR A 94 6.93 -11.10 26.17
C THR A 94 5.71 -10.47 25.47
N LYS A 95 5.41 -9.21 25.76
CA LYS A 95 4.31 -8.48 25.10
C LYS A 95 4.56 -8.32 23.61
N GLY A 96 5.77 -7.88 23.23
CA GLY A 96 6.12 -7.71 21.83
C GLY A 96 6.06 -9.01 21.01
N THR A 97 6.43 -10.15 21.61
CA THR A 97 6.27 -11.46 20.96
C THR A 97 4.81 -11.81 20.74
N ARG A 98 3.96 -11.58 21.73
CA ARG A 98 2.52 -11.83 21.64
C ARG A 98 1.88 -10.94 20.57
N ASP A 99 2.11 -9.63 20.66
CA ASP A 99 1.56 -8.64 19.71
C ASP A 99 2.04 -8.94 18.29
N GLY A 100 3.32 -9.27 18.11
CA GLY A 100 3.89 -9.66 16.82
C GLY A 100 3.25 -10.94 16.25
N THR A 101 2.95 -11.92 17.09
CA THR A 101 2.25 -13.15 16.67
C THR A 101 0.82 -12.85 16.24
N ASP A 102 0.08 -12.07 17.02
CA ASP A 102 -1.29 -11.69 16.71
C ASP A 102 -1.37 -10.89 15.40
N ILE A 103 -0.43 -9.97 15.18
CA ILE A 103 -0.28 -9.23 13.91
C ILE A 103 0.03 -10.19 12.77
N ALA A 104 0.97 -11.11 12.91
CA ALA A 104 1.35 -12.05 11.84
C ALA A 104 0.18 -12.95 11.42
N ILE A 105 -0.58 -13.48 12.38
CA ILE A 105 -1.78 -14.27 12.12
C ILE A 105 -2.85 -13.40 11.44
N GLY A 106 -3.06 -12.17 11.93
CA GLY A 106 -4.00 -11.22 11.35
C GLY A 106 -3.68 -10.89 9.89
N VAL A 107 -2.41 -10.59 9.59
CA VAL A 107 -1.92 -10.34 8.23
C VAL A 107 -2.15 -11.54 7.32
N GLY A 108 -1.76 -12.74 7.74
CA GLY A 108 -1.96 -13.97 6.97
C GLY A 108 -3.44 -14.23 6.67
N SER A 109 -4.30 -14.06 7.66
CA SER A 109 -5.74 -14.24 7.53
C SER A 109 -6.35 -13.24 6.52
N ILE A 110 -5.98 -11.95 6.61
CA ILE A 110 -6.45 -10.92 5.70
C ILE A 110 -6.01 -11.19 4.28
N LEU A 111 -4.75 -11.57 4.04
CA LEU A 111 -4.25 -11.91 2.71
C LEU A 111 -5.04 -13.06 2.09
N ILE A 112 -5.30 -14.14 2.84
CA ILE A 112 -6.09 -15.28 2.36
C ILE A 112 -7.50 -14.84 1.96
N VAL A 113 -8.16 -14.05 2.82
CA VAL A 113 -9.54 -13.57 2.57
C VAL A 113 -9.58 -12.67 1.33
N PHE A 114 -8.67 -11.69 1.20
CA PHE A 114 -8.68 -10.78 0.06
C PHE A 114 -8.34 -11.49 -1.26
N ILE A 115 -7.39 -12.41 -1.26
CA ILE A 115 -7.10 -13.24 -2.44
C ILE A 115 -8.35 -14.04 -2.84
N ALA A 116 -9.02 -14.69 -1.88
CA ALA A 116 -10.24 -15.44 -2.14
C ALA A 116 -11.37 -14.55 -2.69
N LEU A 117 -11.54 -13.33 -2.14
CA LEU A 117 -12.53 -12.35 -2.62
C LEU A 117 -12.25 -11.90 -4.05
N VAL A 118 -10.98 -11.62 -4.40
CA VAL A 118 -10.61 -11.25 -5.77
C VAL A 118 -10.90 -12.41 -6.74
N TYR A 119 -10.56 -13.65 -6.39
CA TYR A 119 -10.90 -14.82 -7.20
C TYR A 119 -12.41 -15.01 -7.34
N LEU A 120 -13.19 -14.77 -6.30
CA LEU A 120 -14.65 -14.80 -6.35
C LEU A 120 -15.19 -13.76 -7.33
N VAL A 121 -14.71 -12.50 -7.24
CA VAL A 121 -15.10 -11.42 -8.14
C VAL A 121 -14.71 -11.75 -9.58
N ASP A 122 -13.50 -12.24 -9.83
CA ASP A 122 -13.04 -12.64 -11.16
C ASP A 122 -13.87 -13.79 -11.72
N SER A 123 -14.26 -14.75 -10.89
CA SER A 123 -15.14 -15.86 -11.29
C SER A 123 -16.54 -15.36 -11.70
N LEU A 124 -17.09 -14.39 -10.98
CA LEU A 124 -18.38 -13.76 -11.32
C LEU A 124 -18.28 -12.91 -12.58
N LEU A 125 -17.23 -12.11 -12.71
CA LEU A 125 -16.98 -11.26 -13.89
C LEU A 125 -16.70 -12.12 -15.14
N GLY A 126 -16.03 -13.27 -14.97
CA GLY A 126 -15.71 -14.20 -16.05
C GLY A 126 -16.93 -14.83 -16.74
N ILE A 127 -18.14 -14.72 -16.14
CA ILE A 127 -19.40 -15.08 -16.80
C ILE A 127 -19.69 -14.13 -17.97
N PHE A 128 -19.20 -12.89 -17.88
CA PHE A 128 -19.36 -11.88 -18.92
C PHE A 128 -18.10 -11.85 -19.78
N SER A 129 -18.28 -12.01 -21.09
CA SER A 129 -17.19 -11.91 -22.07
C SER A 129 -17.30 -10.62 -22.87
N PHE A 130 -16.19 -9.89 -23.01
CA PHE A 130 -16.08 -8.75 -23.91
C PHE A 130 -15.19 -9.15 -25.09
N GLY A 131 -15.82 -9.49 -26.22
CA GLY A 131 -15.11 -10.04 -27.38
C GLY A 131 -14.59 -11.45 -27.13
N SER A 132 -13.29 -11.67 -27.31
CA SER A 132 -12.63 -12.97 -27.13
C SER A 132 -12.04 -13.20 -25.73
N GLN A 133 -12.12 -12.19 -24.84
CA GLN A 133 -11.55 -12.26 -23.50
C GLN A 133 -12.66 -12.25 -22.43
N SER A 134 -12.51 -13.07 -21.39
CA SER A 134 -13.35 -13.00 -20.22
C SER A 134 -13.04 -11.75 -19.41
N LEU A 135 -14.08 -11.09 -18.91
CA LEU A 135 -13.91 -9.90 -18.06
C LEU A 135 -13.25 -10.32 -16.73
N SER A 136 -12.27 -9.54 -16.28
CA SER A 136 -11.62 -9.72 -14.99
C SER A 136 -11.47 -8.38 -14.26
N LEU A 137 -11.37 -8.42 -12.93
CA LEU A 137 -11.11 -7.23 -12.12
C LEU A 137 -9.81 -6.56 -12.55
N GLN A 138 -8.79 -7.36 -12.83
CA GLN A 138 -7.48 -6.88 -13.30
C GLN A 138 -7.60 -6.13 -14.64
N MET A 139 -8.45 -6.58 -15.55
CA MET A 139 -8.71 -5.91 -16.82
C MET A 139 -9.41 -4.58 -16.61
N ILE A 140 -10.46 -4.55 -15.78
CA ILE A 140 -11.20 -3.32 -15.45
C ILE A 140 -10.27 -2.30 -14.81
N LEU A 141 -9.51 -2.72 -13.79
CA LEU A 141 -8.55 -1.84 -13.12
C LEU A 141 -7.43 -1.41 -14.06
N GLY A 142 -7.01 -2.27 -15.01
CA GLY A 142 -6.04 -1.92 -16.04
C GLY A 142 -6.46 -0.72 -16.85
N TYR A 143 -7.67 -0.69 -17.34
CA TYR A 143 -8.22 0.47 -18.07
C TYR A 143 -8.42 1.70 -17.16
N LEU A 144 -8.81 1.50 -15.91
CA LEU A 144 -8.97 2.57 -14.93
C LEU A 144 -7.63 3.24 -14.58
N PHE A 145 -6.57 2.44 -14.45
CA PHE A 145 -5.23 2.93 -14.09
C PHE A 145 -4.39 3.34 -15.30
N ALA A 146 -4.78 3.01 -16.55
CA ALA A 146 -4.04 3.41 -17.74
C ALA A 146 -3.84 4.94 -17.85
N PRO A 147 -4.85 5.81 -17.59
CA PRO A 147 -4.64 7.26 -17.56
C PRO A 147 -3.64 7.69 -16.50
N ILE A 148 -3.61 7.02 -15.32
CA ILE A 148 -2.66 7.31 -14.24
C ILE A 148 -1.25 6.92 -14.70
N ALA A 149 -1.07 5.73 -15.28
CA ALA A 149 0.21 5.30 -15.85
C ALA A 149 0.72 6.29 -16.90
N TRP A 150 -0.18 6.78 -17.77
CA TRP A 150 0.16 7.80 -18.77
C TRP A 150 0.59 9.13 -18.12
N LEU A 151 -0.12 9.60 -17.08
CA LEU A 151 0.26 10.79 -16.33
C LEU A 151 1.62 10.63 -15.60
N MET A 152 1.99 9.43 -15.22
CA MET A 152 3.31 9.11 -14.69
C MET A 152 4.42 9.19 -15.75
N GLY A 153 4.06 9.26 -17.05
CA GLY A 153 4.99 9.38 -18.16
C GLY A 153 5.21 8.10 -18.97
N VAL A 154 4.37 7.09 -18.79
CA VAL A 154 4.32 5.89 -19.63
C VAL A 154 3.63 6.26 -20.96
N PRO A 155 4.19 5.92 -22.16
CA PRO A 155 3.52 6.10 -23.42
C PRO A 155 2.15 5.40 -23.47
N TRP A 156 1.19 5.98 -24.21
CA TRP A 156 -0.20 5.51 -24.20
C TRP A 156 -0.36 4.07 -24.67
N ASP A 157 0.45 3.65 -25.62
CA ASP A 157 0.50 2.27 -26.14
C ASP A 157 0.96 1.24 -25.08
N GLU A 158 1.78 1.66 -24.13
CA GLU A 158 2.24 0.85 -23.01
C GLU A 158 1.40 1.06 -21.72
N ALA A 159 0.61 2.12 -21.66
CA ALA A 159 -0.11 2.56 -20.46
C ALA A 159 -1.15 1.53 -19.95
N ILE A 160 -1.75 0.75 -20.86
CA ILE A 160 -2.71 -0.29 -20.47
C ILE A 160 -2.00 -1.43 -19.72
N VAL A 161 -0.80 -1.81 -20.15
CA VAL A 161 -0.02 -2.86 -19.48
C VAL A 161 0.46 -2.40 -18.12
N SER A 162 1.02 -1.20 -18.03
CA SER A 162 1.42 -0.60 -16.75
C SER A 162 0.21 -0.40 -15.82
N GLY A 163 -0.92 0.06 -16.38
CA GLY A 163 -2.19 0.21 -15.65
C GLY A 163 -2.71 -1.12 -15.11
N LYS A 164 -2.59 -2.21 -15.87
CA LYS A 164 -2.94 -3.56 -15.40
C LYS A 164 -2.10 -3.95 -14.16
N LEU A 165 -0.80 -3.70 -14.19
CA LEU A 165 0.10 -3.97 -13.05
C LEU A 165 -0.27 -3.13 -11.82
N LEU A 166 -0.57 -1.83 -12.00
CA LEU A 166 -1.07 -0.96 -10.94
C LEU A 166 -2.42 -1.45 -10.40
N GLY A 167 -3.30 -1.93 -11.27
CA GLY A 167 -4.57 -2.55 -10.89
C GLY A 167 -4.39 -3.82 -10.07
N ILE A 168 -3.48 -4.71 -10.47
CA ILE A 168 -3.13 -5.93 -9.73
C ILE A 168 -2.58 -5.57 -8.34
N LYS A 169 -1.67 -4.58 -8.26
CA LYS A 169 -1.17 -4.06 -6.98
C LYS A 169 -2.31 -3.65 -6.07
N THR A 170 -3.24 -2.85 -6.59
CA THR A 170 -4.34 -2.27 -5.81
C THR A 170 -5.35 -3.33 -5.37
N ALA A 171 -5.69 -4.27 -6.26
CA ALA A 171 -6.68 -5.33 -5.98
C ALA A 171 -6.12 -6.43 -5.08
N LEU A 172 -4.90 -6.88 -5.35
CA LEU A 172 -4.23 -7.97 -4.63
C LEU A 172 -3.17 -7.40 -3.69
N ASN A 173 -1.96 -7.30 -4.21
CA ASN A 173 -0.81 -6.70 -3.52
C ASN A 173 0.35 -6.43 -4.50
N GLU A 174 1.34 -5.69 -4.02
CA GLU A 174 2.53 -5.36 -4.80
C GLU A 174 3.37 -6.59 -5.17
N PHE A 175 3.41 -7.61 -4.31
CA PHE A 175 4.20 -8.82 -4.56
C PHE A 175 3.75 -9.54 -5.82
N VAL A 176 2.43 -9.72 -5.99
CA VAL A 176 1.84 -10.32 -7.20
C VAL A 176 2.08 -9.43 -8.41
N ALA A 177 1.94 -8.11 -8.27
CA ALA A 177 2.19 -7.18 -9.37
C ALA A 177 3.66 -7.19 -9.83
N TYR A 178 4.60 -7.28 -8.92
CA TYR A 178 6.03 -7.44 -9.25
C TYR A 178 6.35 -8.80 -9.87
N ALA A 179 5.70 -9.87 -9.42
CA ALA A 179 5.85 -11.18 -10.06
C ALA A 179 5.35 -11.15 -11.52
N GLU A 180 4.23 -10.48 -11.78
CA GLU A 180 3.73 -10.27 -13.14
C GLU A 180 4.70 -9.39 -13.96
N LEU A 181 5.24 -8.31 -13.38
CA LEU A 181 6.24 -7.47 -14.04
C LEU A 181 7.50 -8.28 -14.40
N ALA A 182 7.96 -9.15 -13.48
CA ALA A 182 9.12 -10.03 -13.70
C ALA A 182 8.91 -11.06 -14.81
N ASN A 183 7.66 -11.46 -15.07
CA ASN A 183 7.30 -12.43 -16.09
C ASN A 183 6.86 -11.80 -17.43
N LEU A 184 6.88 -10.46 -17.55
CA LEU A 184 6.57 -9.82 -18.80
C LEU A 184 7.60 -10.16 -19.87
N GLN A 185 7.12 -10.44 -21.08
CA GLN A 185 7.99 -10.65 -22.24
C GLN A 185 8.78 -9.38 -22.59
N ASP A 186 10.01 -9.56 -23.03
CA ASP A 186 10.84 -8.44 -23.46
C ASP A 186 10.18 -7.70 -24.64
N GLY A 187 10.26 -6.37 -24.62
CA GLY A 187 9.72 -5.50 -25.64
C GLY A 187 8.26 -5.08 -25.43
N ILE A 188 7.53 -5.63 -24.44
CA ILE A 188 6.16 -5.17 -24.12
C ILE A 188 6.17 -3.79 -23.46
N LEU A 189 7.14 -3.53 -22.58
CA LEU A 189 7.41 -2.23 -21.99
C LEU A 189 8.82 -1.80 -22.35
N SER A 190 9.00 -0.54 -22.70
CA SER A 190 10.31 0.09 -22.82
C SER A 190 11.01 0.13 -21.45
N ASP A 191 12.34 0.21 -21.42
CA ASP A 191 13.11 0.25 -20.17
C ASP A 191 12.69 1.42 -19.28
N ARG A 192 12.36 2.56 -19.88
CA ARG A 192 11.80 3.71 -19.16
C ARG A 192 10.45 3.38 -18.52
N SER A 193 9.55 2.76 -19.26
CA SER A 193 8.22 2.39 -18.74
C SER A 193 8.29 1.30 -17.70
N LYS A 194 9.21 0.34 -17.86
CA LYS A 194 9.51 -0.67 -16.83
C LYS A 194 9.93 0.02 -15.52
N LEU A 195 10.84 1.00 -15.61
CA LEU A 195 11.32 1.73 -14.43
C LEU A 195 10.20 2.58 -13.80
N ILE A 196 9.43 3.33 -14.59
CA ILE A 196 8.30 4.11 -14.09
C ILE A 196 7.29 3.19 -13.39
N THR A 197 6.96 2.06 -14.01
CA THR A 197 6.04 1.07 -13.44
C THR A 197 6.59 0.47 -12.15
N LEU A 198 7.90 0.17 -12.10
CA LEU A 198 8.57 -0.29 -10.89
C LEU A 198 8.38 0.69 -9.72
N TYR A 199 8.57 1.98 -9.95
CA TYR A 199 8.31 3.02 -8.94
C TYR A 199 6.83 3.09 -8.56
N GLY A 200 5.92 3.04 -9.53
CA GLY A 200 4.48 3.06 -9.28
C GLY A 200 3.97 1.84 -8.51
N LEU A 201 4.65 0.71 -8.61
CA LEU A 201 4.36 -0.48 -7.81
C LEU A 201 4.97 -0.41 -6.41
N CYS A 202 5.99 0.43 -6.20
CA CYS A 202 6.65 0.57 -4.91
C CYS A 202 5.71 1.26 -3.92
N GLY A 203 5.21 0.50 -3.00
CA GLY A 203 4.29 0.99 -1.97
C GLY A 203 3.22 -0.06 -1.66
N PHE A 204 2.89 -0.14 -0.38
CA PHE A 204 1.97 -1.12 0.19
C PHE A 204 0.50 -0.67 0.05
N ALA A 205 0.17 0.13 -0.99
CA ALA A 205 -1.16 0.69 -1.22
C ALA A 205 -2.07 -0.29 -1.95
N ASN A 206 -2.78 -1.13 -1.20
CA ASN A 206 -3.75 -2.09 -1.69
C ASN A 206 -4.89 -2.30 -0.68
N PHE A 207 -5.98 -2.98 -1.07
CA PHE A 207 -7.11 -3.21 -0.17
C PHE A 207 -6.74 -4.06 1.05
N SER A 208 -5.86 -5.06 0.90
CA SER A 208 -5.45 -5.89 2.03
C SER A 208 -4.60 -5.13 3.02
N SER A 209 -3.77 -4.17 2.58
CA SER A 209 -2.93 -3.34 3.44
C SER A 209 -3.74 -2.45 4.37
N VAL A 210 -4.92 -2.01 3.96
CA VAL A 210 -5.85 -1.30 4.84
C VAL A 210 -6.21 -2.17 6.04
N GLY A 211 -6.62 -3.41 5.80
CA GLY A 211 -6.95 -4.36 6.85
C GLY A 211 -5.75 -4.69 7.75
N ILE A 212 -4.57 -4.85 7.14
CA ILE A 212 -3.31 -5.12 7.85
C ILE A 212 -2.97 -3.96 8.81
N LEU A 213 -2.98 -2.72 8.31
CA LEU A 213 -2.66 -1.54 9.14
C LEU A 213 -3.70 -1.29 10.22
N VAL A 214 -5.00 -1.41 9.91
CA VAL A 214 -6.07 -1.28 10.90
C VAL A 214 -5.95 -2.37 11.99
N SER A 215 -5.57 -3.58 11.61
CA SER A 215 -5.35 -4.67 12.58
C SER A 215 -4.09 -4.44 13.39
N GLY A 216 -2.97 -4.09 12.77
CA GLY A 216 -1.68 -3.90 13.42
C GLY A 216 -1.69 -2.71 14.38
N ILE A 217 -2.11 -1.53 13.92
CA ILE A 217 -2.20 -0.34 14.75
C ILE A 217 -3.30 -0.51 15.81
N GLY A 218 -4.43 -1.12 15.42
CA GLY A 218 -5.53 -1.41 16.33
C GLY A 218 -5.20 -2.44 17.42
N ALA A 219 -4.22 -3.31 17.22
CA ALA A 219 -3.69 -4.19 18.28
C ALA A 219 -2.84 -3.41 19.30
N MET A 220 -2.07 -2.40 18.83
CA MET A 220 -1.27 -1.54 19.71
C MET A 220 -2.10 -0.46 20.41
N SER A 221 -3.15 0.04 19.77
CA SER A 221 -4.04 1.11 20.27
C SER A 221 -5.49 0.79 19.91
N PRO A 222 -6.17 -0.09 20.67
CA PRO A 222 -7.54 -0.55 20.37
C PRO A 222 -8.58 0.58 20.29
N GLU A 223 -8.41 1.63 21.09
CA GLU A 223 -9.27 2.81 21.13
C GLU A 223 -9.25 3.62 19.83
N ARG A 224 -8.17 3.56 19.05
CA ARG A 224 -8.00 4.27 17.78
C ARG A 224 -8.55 3.51 16.58
N LYS A 225 -8.86 2.24 16.71
CA LYS A 225 -9.34 1.39 15.62
C LYS A 225 -10.54 1.95 14.85
N PRO A 226 -11.57 2.54 15.51
CA PRO A 226 -12.69 3.14 14.80
C PRO A 226 -12.28 4.33 13.90
N ASP A 227 -11.33 5.14 14.34
CA ASP A 227 -10.87 6.30 13.57
C ASP A 227 -9.97 5.89 12.40
N LEU A 228 -9.11 4.88 12.59
CA LEU A 228 -8.32 4.27 11.50
C LEU A 228 -9.24 3.75 10.39
N ILE A 229 -10.35 3.08 10.74
CA ILE A 229 -11.33 2.59 9.77
C ILE A 229 -11.97 3.75 8.99
N LYS A 230 -12.33 4.84 9.65
CA LYS A 230 -12.96 6.01 9.00
C LYS A 230 -12.06 6.66 7.94
N VAL A 231 -10.75 6.74 8.21
CA VAL A 231 -9.79 7.40 7.31
C VAL A 231 -9.19 6.45 6.28
N SER A 232 -9.35 5.14 6.44
CA SER A 232 -8.62 4.09 5.72
C SER A 232 -8.75 4.19 4.19
N LEU A 233 -9.95 4.36 3.67
CA LEU A 233 -10.17 4.41 2.22
C LEU A 233 -9.55 5.67 1.59
N ARG A 234 -9.65 6.82 2.26
CA ARG A 234 -9.03 8.07 1.79
C ARG A 234 -7.51 7.98 1.89
N ALA A 235 -7.00 7.35 2.95
CA ALA A 235 -5.58 7.09 3.12
C ALA A 235 -5.04 6.15 2.04
N LEU A 236 -5.82 5.13 1.64
CA LEU A 236 -5.46 4.25 0.52
C LEU A 236 -5.34 5.02 -0.80
N ILE A 237 -6.29 5.91 -1.10
CA ILE A 237 -6.21 6.78 -2.29
C ILE A 237 -4.98 7.68 -2.22
N GLY A 238 -4.74 8.32 -1.06
CA GLY A 238 -3.56 9.15 -0.84
C GLY A 238 -2.24 8.40 -1.01
N ALA A 239 -2.16 7.18 -0.49
CA ALA A 239 -0.97 6.34 -0.62
C ALA A 239 -0.77 5.79 -2.05
N THR A 240 -1.85 5.61 -2.81
CA THR A 240 -1.76 5.21 -4.23
C THR A 240 -1.23 6.35 -5.10
N LEU A 241 -1.48 7.59 -4.73
CA LEU A 241 -1.01 8.80 -5.43
C LEU A 241 0.38 9.26 -4.98
N ALA A 242 0.86 8.79 -3.83
CA ALA A 242 2.14 9.13 -3.25
C ALA A 242 3.28 8.23 -3.76
#